data_514ca51e76c0f631a3c58475b23c0c12
#
_entry.id   514ca51e76c0f631a3c58475b23c0c12
#
_cell.length_a   1.000
_cell.length_b   1.000
_cell.length_c   1.000
_cell.angle_alpha   90.00
_cell.angle_beta   90.00
_cell.angle_gamma   90.00
#
_symmetry.space_group_name_H-M   'P 1'
#
loop_
_entity.id
_entity.type
_entity.pdbx_description
1 polymer ?
#
loop_
_entity_poly.entity_id
_entity_poly.type
_entity_poly.pdbx_seq_one_letter_code
_entity_poly.pdbx_strand_id
1 'polypeptide(L)'
;MSIKARVVSAFVPLDGMRHFTPDQYHAYARDMVQDVPYHFFNIGERLVDMWLYRWLREAEWLTLPPATPAAPDRYPTPQHFVNSNIIQHNRTRWLLYAAAAYPDDDVFIWLDYGLLKQGDFTGRRIQAKHIAPFVEKVEHYYDAGNRDIPFPGIADKALVRAADNCWRFCGSTHIVPRWHLDAIDKAYRQTCCEFIAKTGSIPLDLPIWALVEQFHPELPYRQYKAEYDYTQLANFPIGR
;
A
#
# COMPACT_ATOMS: atom_id res chain seq x y z
N MET A 1 -0.89 -21.66 -18.79
CA MET A 1 0.24 -20.78 -18.36
C MET A 1 0.07 -20.63 -16.88
N SER A 2 1.15 -20.76 -16.10
CA SER A 2 1.07 -20.48 -14.65
C SER A 2 1.14 -18.98 -14.40
N ILE A 3 0.37 -18.51 -13.44
CA ILE A 3 0.39 -17.12 -12.97
C ILE A 3 1.74 -16.81 -12.35
N LYS A 4 2.27 -15.63 -12.64
CA LYS A 4 3.53 -15.13 -12.07
C LYS A 4 3.25 -13.90 -11.22
N ALA A 5 3.71 -13.92 -9.98
CA ALA A 5 3.59 -12.82 -9.06
C ALA A 5 4.94 -12.14 -8.79
N ARG A 6 4.93 -10.83 -8.62
CA ARG A 6 6.10 -10.02 -8.27
C ARG A 6 5.85 -9.15 -7.05
N VAL A 7 6.77 -9.17 -6.12
CA VAL A 7 6.78 -8.24 -4.98
C VAL A 7 7.26 -6.87 -5.46
N VAL A 8 6.52 -5.84 -5.08
CA VAL A 8 6.83 -4.43 -5.37
C VAL A 8 6.92 -3.66 -4.07
N SER A 9 7.94 -2.86 -3.92
CA SER A 9 8.10 -1.98 -2.77
C SER A 9 8.82 -0.71 -3.16
N ALA A 10 8.71 0.32 -2.33
CA ALA A 10 9.43 1.56 -2.49
C ALA A 10 9.89 2.09 -1.14
N PHE A 11 11.02 2.77 -1.14
CA PHE A 11 11.53 3.48 0.01
C PHE A 11 11.89 4.92 -0.39
N VAL A 12 11.30 5.89 0.21
CA VAL A 12 11.63 7.31 0.03
C VAL A 12 12.11 7.84 1.38
N PRO A 13 13.39 8.15 1.53
CA PRO A 13 13.90 8.70 2.77
C PRO A 13 13.30 10.09 2.99
N LEU A 14 12.72 10.29 4.15
CA LEU A 14 12.34 11.62 4.64
C LEU A 14 13.31 12.03 5.73
N ASP A 15 13.76 13.28 5.70
CA ASP A 15 14.60 13.85 6.75
C ASP A 15 13.91 13.70 8.12
N GLY A 16 14.64 13.24 9.12
CA GLY A 16 14.10 13.08 10.48
C GLY A 16 13.32 11.79 10.72
N MET A 17 13.47 10.76 9.90
CA MET A 17 12.94 9.42 10.20
C MET A 17 13.49 8.92 11.55
N ARG A 18 12.60 8.67 12.51
CA ARG A 18 13.01 8.38 13.90
C ARG A 18 13.21 6.90 14.24
N HIS A 19 12.60 5.99 13.48
CA HIS A 19 12.53 4.60 13.91
C HIS A 19 13.69 3.74 13.44
N PHE A 20 14.19 3.98 12.20
CA PHE A 20 15.27 3.20 11.62
C PHE A 20 16.10 4.07 10.68
N THR A 21 17.39 3.76 10.58
CA THR A 21 18.25 4.37 9.56
C THR A 21 17.91 3.82 8.16
N PRO A 22 18.26 4.53 7.09
CA PRO A 22 18.13 4.00 5.73
C PRO A 22 18.77 2.62 5.56
N ASP A 23 19.94 2.39 6.13
CA ASP A 23 20.64 1.09 6.05
C ASP A 23 19.86 -0.05 6.72
N GLN A 24 19.21 0.22 7.85
CA GLN A 24 18.34 -0.75 8.51
C GLN A 24 17.12 -1.10 7.66
N TYR A 25 16.51 -0.10 7.03
CA TYR A 25 15.41 -0.34 6.08
C TYR A 25 15.87 -1.16 4.88
N HIS A 26 17.05 -0.86 4.32
CA HIS A 26 17.61 -1.61 3.20
C HIS A 26 17.95 -3.06 3.58
N ALA A 27 18.40 -3.31 4.81
CA ALA A 27 18.63 -4.66 5.31
C ALA A 27 17.31 -5.44 5.39
N TYR A 28 16.26 -4.87 5.99
CA TYR A 28 14.93 -5.50 6.05
C TYR A 28 14.37 -5.81 4.67
N ALA A 29 14.52 -4.90 3.73
CA ALA A 29 14.01 -5.12 2.38
C ALA A 29 14.75 -6.24 1.65
N ARG A 30 16.08 -6.31 1.77
CA ARG A 30 16.87 -7.41 1.21
C ARG A 30 16.46 -8.76 1.79
N ASP A 31 16.30 -8.82 3.10
CA ASP A 31 15.87 -10.06 3.77
C ASP A 31 14.45 -10.48 3.34
N MET A 32 13.57 -9.50 3.08
CA MET A 32 12.19 -9.74 2.67
C MET A 32 12.07 -10.47 1.33
N VAL A 33 13.01 -10.28 0.41
CA VAL A 33 12.86 -10.69 -1.00
C VAL A 33 13.91 -11.67 -1.50
N GLN A 34 14.64 -12.35 -0.60
CA GLN A 34 15.73 -13.25 -0.98
C GLN A 34 15.31 -14.34 -1.98
N ASP A 35 14.09 -14.85 -1.85
CA ASP A 35 13.63 -16.03 -2.58
C ASP A 35 12.40 -15.77 -3.47
N VAL A 36 12.14 -14.51 -3.82
CA VAL A 36 10.97 -14.15 -4.63
C VAL A 36 11.31 -13.14 -5.73
N PRO A 37 10.60 -13.13 -6.88
CA PRO A 37 10.71 -12.06 -7.85
C PRO A 37 10.31 -10.72 -7.23
N TYR A 38 11.15 -9.69 -7.38
CA TYR A 38 10.88 -8.39 -6.77
C TYR A 38 11.27 -7.22 -7.66
N HIS A 39 10.69 -6.07 -7.36
CA HIS A 39 11.09 -4.76 -7.87
C HIS A 39 11.05 -3.72 -6.76
N PHE A 40 12.19 -3.11 -6.48
CA PHE A 40 12.28 -1.99 -5.55
C PHE A 40 12.47 -0.69 -6.30
N PHE A 41 11.57 0.25 -6.07
CA PHE A 41 11.79 1.63 -6.44
C PHE A 41 12.75 2.25 -5.43
N ASN A 42 14.01 2.40 -5.88
CA ASN A 42 15.04 3.07 -5.09
C ASN A 42 15.05 4.56 -5.50
N ILE A 43 14.67 5.32 -4.79
CA ILE A 43 14.75 6.57 -4.11
C ILE A 43 15.56 7.68 -4.76
N GLY A 44 15.74 7.63 -6.01
CA GLY A 44 15.90 8.80 -6.82
C GLY A 44 14.58 9.56 -7.03
N GLU A 45 13.45 8.97 -6.68
CA GLU A 45 12.16 9.66 -6.77
C GLU A 45 12.07 10.74 -5.72
N ARG A 46 12.12 11.98 -6.19
CA ARG A 46 11.85 13.12 -5.34
C ARG A 46 10.36 13.24 -5.10
N LEU A 47 9.98 13.76 -3.93
CA LEU A 47 8.59 14.03 -3.60
C LEU A 47 7.86 14.79 -4.72
N VAL A 48 8.55 15.70 -5.40
CA VAL A 48 8.04 16.52 -6.51
C VAL A 48 7.64 15.71 -7.75
N ASP A 49 8.10 14.48 -7.88
CA ASP A 49 7.81 13.61 -9.01
C ASP A 49 6.55 12.77 -8.78
N MET A 50 6.04 12.73 -7.56
CA MET A 50 4.85 11.98 -7.19
C MET A 50 3.57 12.64 -7.68
N TRP A 51 2.59 11.83 -8.10
CA TRP A 51 1.37 12.33 -8.73
C TRP A 51 0.59 13.28 -7.82
N LEU A 52 0.45 12.95 -6.53
CA LEU A 52 -0.31 13.78 -5.60
C LEU A 52 0.38 15.12 -5.34
N TYR A 53 1.72 15.13 -5.23
CA TYR A 53 2.46 16.39 -5.09
C TYR A 53 2.27 17.30 -6.32
N ARG A 54 2.35 16.73 -7.52
CA ARG A 54 2.14 17.50 -8.77
C ARG A 54 0.73 18.07 -8.82
N TRP A 55 -0.26 17.26 -8.52
CA TRP A 55 -1.66 17.70 -8.50
C TRP A 55 -1.90 18.79 -7.46
N LEU A 56 -1.40 18.66 -6.22
CA LEU A 56 -1.51 19.67 -5.18
C LEU A 56 -0.83 20.99 -5.58
N ARG A 57 0.31 20.90 -6.25
CA ARG A 57 1.03 22.08 -6.75
C ARG A 57 0.24 22.80 -7.86
N GLU A 58 -0.31 22.06 -8.80
CA GLU A 58 -1.12 22.61 -9.90
C GLU A 58 -2.40 23.26 -9.38
N ALA A 59 -2.98 22.71 -8.34
CA ALA A 59 -4.16 23.26 -7.66
C ALA A 59 -3.84 24.35 -6.63
N GLU A 60 -2.56 24.69 -6.44
CA GLU A 60 -2.07 25.64 -5.40
C GLU A 60 -2.39 25.22 -3.95
N TRP A 61 -2.52 23.93 -3.70
CA TRP A 61 -2.94 23.36 -2.40
C TRP A 61 -1.82 22.70 -1.58
N LEU A 62 -0.55 23.06 -1.83
CA LEU A 62 0.58 22.45 -1.10
C LEU A 62 0.61 22.76 0.41
N THR A 63 -0.15 23.75 0.85
CA THR A 63 -0.24 24.15 2.27
C THR A 63 -1.46 23.58 2.99
N LEU A 64 -2.21 22.67 2.35
CA LEU A 64 -3.38 22.05 2.99
C LEU A 64 -2.99 21.31 4.27
N PRO A 65 -3.80 21.44 5.32
CA PRO A 65 -3.59 20.70 6.54
C PRO A 65 -3.83 19.20 6.33
N PRO A 66 -3.21 18.32 7.14
CA PRO A 66 -3.56 16.92 7.16
C PRO A 66 -5.00 16.73 7.71
N ALA A 67 -5.70 15.72 7.19
CA ALA A 67 -7.04 15.37 7.68
C ALA A 67 -7.04 14.89 9.14
N THR A 68 -5.94 14.29 9.56
CA THR A 68 -5.73 13.84 10.94
C THR A 68 -4.48 14.52 11.47
N PRO A 69 -4.51 15.11 12.67
CA PRO A 69 -3.32 15.65 13.30
C PRO A 69 -2.23 14.58 13.44
N ALA A 70 -1.01 14.92 13.09
CA ALA A 70 0.13 14.03 13.30
C ALA A 70 0.31 13.78 14.79
N ALA A 71 0.47 12.53 15.20
CA ALA A 71 0.89 12.21 16.55
C ALA A 71 2.31 12.80 16.76
N PRO A 72 2.52 13.64 17.77
CA PRO A 72 3.81 14.34 17.97
C PRO A 72 5.01 13.41 18.05
N ASP A 73 4.80 12.21 18.58
CA ASP A 73 5.86 11.20 18.75
C ASP A 73 6.17 10.43 17.47
N ARG A 74 5.29 10.48 16.49
CA ARG A 74 5.42 9.72 15.24
C ARG A 74 6.01 10.56 14.10
N TYR A 75 5.68 11.83 14.05
CA TYR A 75 6.13 12.73 12.99
C TYR A 75 6.73 14.00 13.58
N PRO A 76 7.94 14.41 13.15
CA PRO A 76 8.63 15.56 13.73
C PRO A 76 7.94 16.89 13.44
N THR A 77 7.19 16.99 12.35
CA THR A 77 6.44 18.19 11.96
C THR A 77 5.17 17.80 11.19
N PRO A 78 4.15 18.70 11.14
CA PRO A 78 3.00 18.52 10.25
C PRO A 78 3.38 18.32 8.78
N GLN A 79 4.40 19.02 8.30
CA GLN A 79 4.89 18.87 6.92
C GLN A 79 5.48 17.47 6.68
N HIS A 80 6.16 16.89 7.65
CA HIS A 80 6.68 15.53 7.55
C HIS A 80 5.53 14.51 7.43
N PHE A 81 4.44 14.72 8.17
CA PHE A 81 3.23 13.91 8.05
C PHE A 81 2.61 14.00 6.66
N VAL A 82 2.46 15.23 6.13
CA VAL A 82 1.97 15.47 4.76
C VAL A 82 2.85 14.77 3.73
N ASN A 83 4.16 14.93 3.82
CA ASN A 83 5.11 14.31 2.90
C ASN A 83 5.03 12.78 2.94
N SER A 84 4.93 12.19 4.13
CA SER A 84 4.74 10.75 4.31
C SER A 84 3.47 10.25 3.62
N ASN A 85 2.36 11.00 3.74
CA ASN A 85 1.11 10.64 3.07
C ASN A 85 1.20 10.75 1.55
N ILE A 86 1.83 11.79 1.02
CA ILE A 86 2.07 11.91 -0.44
C ILE A 86 2.81 10.69 -0.97
N ILE A 87 3.82 10.21 -0.24
CA ILE A 87 4.55 8.98 -0.58
C ILE A 87 3.61 7.77 -0.58
N GLN A 88 2.81 7.60 0.46
CA GLN A 88 1.89 6.46 0.58
C GLN A 88 0.84 6.45 -0.55
N HIS A 89 0.36 7.61 -0.96
CA HIS A 89 -0.57 7.74 -2.08
C HIS A 89 0.04 7.39 -3.45
N ASN A 90 1.35 7.22 -3.56
CA ASN A 90 2.01 6.87 -4.83
C ASN A 90 2.05 5.36 -5.12
N ARG A 91 1.56 4.50 -4.23
CA ARG A 91 1.65 3.02 -4.34
C ARG A 91 1.06 2.48 -5.64
N THR A 92 -0.11 2.96 -6.04
CA THR A 92 -0.77 2.49 -7.28
C THR A 92 0.08 2.79 -8.51
N ARG A 93 0.77 3.94 -8.53
CA ARG A 93 1.67 4.32 -9.62
C ARG A 93 2.92 3.43 -9.68
N TRP A 94 3.48 3.09 -8.54
CA TRP A 94 4.62 2.16 -8.50
C TRP A 94 4.23 0.76 -8.97
N LEU A 95 3.04 0.27 -8.62
CA LEU A 95 2.53 -0.99 -9.16
C LEU A 95 2.38 -0.94 -10.69
N LEU A 96 1.85 0.15 -11.25
CA LEU A 96 1.76 0.36 -12.69
C LEU A 96 3.14 0.41 -13.36
N TYR A 97 4.11 1.10 -12.78
CA TYR A 97 5.46 1.16 -13.32
C TYR A 97 6.14 -0.22 -13.29
N ALA A 98 5.94 -0.98 -12.22
CA ALA A 98 6.42 -2.37 -12.16
C ALA A 98 5.76 -3.23 -13.25
N ALA A 99 4.45 -3.09 -13.46
CA ALA A 99 3.75 -3.81 -14.51
C ALA A 99 4.24 -3.46 -15.93
N ALA A 100 4.60 -2.22 -16.17
CA ALA A 100 5.20 -1.81 -17.44
C ALA A 100 6.62 -2.38 -17.62
N ALA A 101 7.40 -2.48 -16.54
CA ALA A 101 8.75 -3.03 -16.58
C ALA A 101 8.78 -4.57 -16.70
N TYR A 102 7.75 -5.27 -16.26
CA TYR A 102 7.64 -6.73 -16.25
C TYR A 102 6.37 -7.20 -16.95
N PRO A 103 6.33 -7.15 -18.29
CA PRO A 103 5.12 -7.45 -19.07
C PRO A 103 4.61 -8.89 -18.92
N ASP A 104 5.48 -9.82 -18.53
CA ASP A 104 5.16 -11.25 -18.38
C ASP A 104 4.64 -11.63 -16.99
N ASP A 105 4.62 -10.70 -16.05
CA ASP A 105 4.08 -10.93 -14.70
C ASP A 105 2.59 -10.56 -14.65
N ASP A 106 1.80 -11.38 -13.98
CA ASP A 106 0.34 -11.28 -13.95
C ASP A 106 -0.19 -10.57 -12.70
N VAL A 107 0.54 -10.65 -11.59
CA VAL A 107 0.12 -10.14 -10.28
C VAL A 107 1.23 -9.35 -9.62
N PHE A 108 0.88 -8.20 -9.05
CA PHE A 108 1.82 -7.32 -8.35
C PHE A 108 1.42 -7.22 -6.88
N ILE A 109 2.36 -7.55 -6.00
CA ILE A 109 2.15 -7.59 -4.56
C ILE A 109 2.92 -6.43 -3.93
N TRP A 110 2.20 -5.39 -3.51
CA TRP A 110 2.81 -4.36 -2.69
C TRP A 110 3.12 -4.90 -1.31
N LEU A 111 4.36 -4.78 -0.88
CA LEU A 111 4.77 -4.98 0.51
C LEU A 111 5.52 -3.73 0.98
N ASP A 112 5.11 -3.18 2.12
CA ASP A 112 5.81 -2.04 2.69
C ASP A 112 7.28 -2.39 2.96
N TYR A 113 8.18 -1.46 2.63
CA TYR A 113 9.62 -1.63 2.77
C TYR A 113 10.07 -2.00 4.19
N GLY A 114 9.30 -1.61 5.19
CA GLY A 114 9.50 -1.95 6.59
C GLY A 114 8.59 -3.08 7.11
N LEU A 115 8.05 -3.93 6.25
CA LEU A 115 7.09 -4.96 6.64
C LEU A 115 7.62 -5.90 7.73
N LEU A 116 8.89 -6.30 7.67
CA LEU A 116 9.50 -7.22 8.65
C LEU A 116 9.60 -6.67 10.08
N LYS A 117 9.36 -5.38 10.27
CA LYS A 117 9.27 -4.77 11.62
C LYS A 117 7.88 -4.88 12.24
N GLN A 118 6.86 -5.26 11.47
CA GLN A 118 5.47 -5.32 11.95
C GLN A 118 5.22 -6.56 12.79
N GLY A 119 4.29 -6.43 13.72
CA GLY A 119 3.88 -7.52 14.60
C GLY A 119 4.63 -7.60 15.93
N ASP A 120 5.54 -6.68 16.22
CA ASP A 120 6.24 -6.65 17.51
C ASP A 120 5.26 -6.48 18.69
N PHE A 121 4.18 -5.73 18.50
CA PHE A 121 3.14 -5.49 19.51
C PHE A 121 2.23 -6.69 19.77
N THR A 122 2.05 -7.57 18.78
CA THR A 122 1.18 -8.75 18.88
C THR A 122 1.93 -10.02 19.21
N GLY A 123 3.26 -9.98 19.22
CA GLY A 123 4.13 -11.15 19.30
C GLY A 123 4.11 -12.04 18.05
N ARG A 124 3.41 -11.61 17.00
CA ARG A 124 3.24 -12.33 15.72
C ARG A 124 3.95 -11.62 14.58
N ARG A 125 5.26 -11.49 14.71
CA ARG A 125 6.11 -10.77 13.77
C ARG A 125 6.15 -11.43 12.39
N ILE A 126 6.09 -10.60 11.34
CA ILE A 126 6.39 -11.03 9.98
C ILE A 126 7.90 -11.31 9.87
N GLN A 127 8.25 -12.45 9.29
CA GLN A 127 9.62 -12.88 9.06
C GLN A 127 9.84 -13.14 7.57
N ALA A 128 11.07 -13.04 7.10
CA ALA A 128 11.43 -13.28 5.70
C ALA A 128 10.90 -14.63 5.18
N LYS A 129 11.01 -15.69 5.98
CA LYS A 129 10.50 -17.04 5.63
C LYS A 129 8.99 -17.11 5.32
N HIS A 130 8.20 -16.08 5.65
CA HIS A 130 6.77 -16.04 5.37
C HIS A 130 6.47 -15.51 3.97
N ILE A 131 7.44 -14.84 3.32
CA ILE A 131 7.20 -14.12 2.07
C ILE A 131 7.07 -15.07 0.88
N ALA A 132 8.04 -15.96 0.66
CA ALA A 132 7.97 -16.89 -0.46
C ALA A 132 6.72 -17.79 -0.43
N PRO A 133 6.34 -18.43 0.69
CA PRO A 133 5.09 -19.17 0.78
C PRO A 133 3.83 -18.31 0.54
N PHE A 134 3.88 -17.04 0.89
CA PHE A 134 2.79 -16.11 0.60
C PHE A 134 2.68 -15.81 -0.89
N VAL A 135 3.79 -15.54 -1.57
CA VAL A 135 3.81 -15.32 -3.03
C VAL A 135 3.27 -16.55 -3.76
N GLU A 136 3.72 -17.75 -3.39
CA GLU A 136 3.20 -19.01 -3.94
C GLU A 136 1.68 -19.17 -3.74
N LYS A 137 1.15 -18.80 -2.55
CA LYS A 137 -0.30 -18.81 -2.31
C LYS A 137 -1.03 -17.84 -3.25
N VAL A 138 -0.48 -16.67 -3.49
CA VAL A 138 -1.06 -15.68 -4.40
C VAL A 138 -1.11 -16.23 -5.83
N GLU A 139 -0.03 -16.84 -6.30
CA GLU A 139 0.03 -17.47 -7.62
C GLU A 139 -1.01 -18.57 -7.75
N HIS A 140 -1.07 -19.51 -6.81
CA HIS A 140 -2.06 -20.58 -6.78
C HIS A 140 -3.51 -20.06 -6.74
N TYR A 141 -3.74 -18.98 -5.98
CA TYR A 141 -5.06 -18.35 -5.91
C TYR A 141 -5.56 -17.92 -7.29
N TYR A 142 -4.71 -17.27 -8.07
CA TYR A 142 -5.07 -16.80 -9.40
C TYR A 142 -5.00 -17.91 -10.46
N ASP A 143 -4.12 -18.89 -10.32
CA ASP A 143 -4.11 -20.10 -11.16
C ASP A 143 -5.44 -20.88 -11.04
N ALA A 144 -6.07 -20.88 -9.85
CA ALA A 144 -7.39 -21.45 -9.63
C ALA A 144 -8.54 -20.66 -10.28
N GLY A 145 -8.22 -19.57 -11.02
CA GLY A 145 -9.20 -18.79 -11.79
C GLY A 145 -9.89 -17.67 -11.01
N ASN A 146 -9.45 -17.36 -9.78
CA ASN A 146 -9.98 -16.21 -9.04
C ASN A 146 -9.64 -14.92 -9.78
N ARG A 147 -10.51 -13.90 -9.66
CA ARG A 147 -10.38 -12.62 -10.39
C ARG A 147 -10.57 -11.40 -9.51
N ASP A 148 -10.83 -11.60 -8.24
CA ASP A 148 -11.01 -10.53 -7.24
C ASP A 148 -9.67 -9.92 -6.81
N ILE A 149 -9.77 -8.85 -6.03
CA ILE A 149 -8.65 -8.10 -5.46
C ILE A 149 -8.64 -8.39 -3.95
N PRO A 150 -7.86 -9.39 -3.48
CA PRO A 150 -7.80 -9.71 -2.06
C PRO A 150 -7.10 -8.60 -1.28
N PHE A 151 -7.71 -8.17 -0.17
CA PHE A 151 -7.17 -7.11 0.65
C PHE A 151 -7.21 -7.49 2.14
N PRO A 152 -6.08 -7.48 2.85
CA PRO A 152 -6.08 -7.74 4.29
C PRO A 152 -6.75 -6.60 5.04
N GLY A 153 -7.60 -6.89 6.02
CA GLY A 153 -8.27 -5.86 6.80
C GLY A 153 -8.85 -6.34 8.11
N ILE A 154 -9.04 -5.39 9.03
CA ILE A 154 -9.47 -5.64 10.40
C ILE A 154 -10.95 -5.30 10.58
N ALA A 155 -11.37 -4.11 10.11
CA ALA A 155 -12.70 -3.58 10.37
C ALA A 155 -13.74 -4.02 9.34
N ASP A 156 -14.98 -4.18 9.80
CA ASP A 156 -16.13 -4.41 8.91
C ASP A 156 -16.44 -3.17 8.07
N LYS A 157 -16.94 -3.39 6.85
CA LYS A 157 -17.30 -2.32 5.90
C LYS A 157 -18.28 -1.30 6.48
N ALA A 158 -19.19 -1.74 7.34
CA ALA A 158 -20.20 -0.87 7.98
C ALA A 158 -19.63 0.15 8.97
N LEU A 159 -18.37 -0.02 9.42
CA LEU A 159 -17.71 0.87 10.38
C LEU A 159 -16.87 1.95 9.72
N VAL A 160 -16.84 2.02 8.40
CA VAL A 160 -16.02 2.98 7.66
C VAL A 160 -16.68 4.36 7.68
N ARG A 161 -16.06 5.30 8.40
CA ARG A 161 -16.36 6.73 8.30
C ARG A 161 -15.19 7.44 7.64
N ALA A 162 -15.47 8.32 6.70
CA ALA A 162 -14.45 9.02 5.91
C ALA A 162 -13.43 9.85 6.73
N ALA A 163 -13.77 10.19 7.98
CA ALA A 163 -12.94 11.00 8.86
C ALA A 163 -12.13 10.18 9.88
N ASP A 164 -12.39 8.88 10.01
CA ASP A 164 -11.74 8.04 11.01
C ASP A 164 -10.55 7.30 10.40
N ASN A 165 -9.53 7.04 11.20
CA ASN A 165 -8.49 6.05 10.90
C ASN A 165 -9.15 4.67 10.82
N CYS A 166 -9.86 4.41 9.73
CA CYS A 166 -10.53 3.14 9.59
C CYS A 166 -9.52 2.09 9.12
N TRP A 167 -9.28 1.13 9.98
CA TRP A 167 -8.50 -0.06 9.67
C TRP A 167 -9.31 -1.06 8.83
N ARG A 168 -10.08 -0.55 7.86
CA ARG A 168 -10.79 -1.40 6.91
C ARG A 168 -9.79 -2.28 6.18
N PHE A 169 -8.65 -1.72 5.80
CA PHE A 169 -7.55 -2.40 5.14
C PHE A 169 -6.24 -2.21 5.90
N CYS A 170 -5.36 -3.21 5.82
CA CYS A 170 -3.98 -3.10 6.29
C CYS A 170 -3.14 -2.51 5.15
N GLY A 171 -2.70 -1.26 5.29
CA GLY A 171 -2.00 -0.54 4.22
C GLY A 171 -0.63 -1.08 3.81
N SER A 172 -0.09 -2.05 4.53
CA SER A 172 1.25 -2.59 4.28
C SER A 172 1.31 -3.70 3.21
N THR A 173 0.16 -4.27 2.84
CA THR A 173 0.08 -5.37 1.86
C THR A 173 -1.09 -5.13 0.92
N HIS A 174 -0.83 -5.04 -0.39
CA HIS A 174 -1.85 -4.94 -1.43
C HIS A 174 -1.53 -5.94 -2.53
N ILE A 175 -2.50 -6.72 -2.96
CA ILE A 175 -2.35 -7.68 -4.05
C ILE A 175 -3.22 -7.21 -5.21
N VAL A 176 -2.59 -6.86 -6.33
CA VAL A 176 -3.30 -6.30 -7.48
C VAL A 176 -2.92 -7.07 -8.75
N PRO A 177 -3.85 -7.80 -9.35
CA PRO A 177 -3.62 -8.42 -10.63
C PRO A 177 -3.55 -7.36 -11.75
N ARG A 178 -2.74 -7.63 -12.75
CA ARG A 178 -2.46 -6.74 -13.89
C ARG A 178 -3.71 -6.16 -14.53
N TRP A 179 -4.73 -6.99 -14.73
CA TRP A 179 -5.99 -6.59 -15.39
C TRP A 179 -6.85 -5.59 -14.58
N HIS A 180 -6.52 -5.32 -13.32
CA HIS A 180 -7.19 -4.32 -12.50
C HIS A 180 -6.35 -3.07 -12.20
N LEU A 181 -5.06 -3.07 -12.54
CA LEU A 181 -4.13 -1.99 -12.14
C LEU A 181 -4.56 -0.61 -12.61
N ASP A 182 -4.91 -0.46 -13.90
CA ASP A 182 -5.32 0.84 -14.45
C ASP A 182 -6.62 1.34 -13.81
N ALA A 183 -7.59 0.44 -13.63
CA ALA A 183 -8.88 0.77 -13.02
C ALA A 183 -8.69 1.19 -11.55
N ILE A 184 -7.87 0.46 -10.80
CA ILE A 184 -7.54 0.79 -9.40
C ILE A 184 -6.81 2.14 -9.31
N ASP A 185 -5.77 2.37 -10.11
CA ASP A 185 -5.04 3.63 -10.07
C ASP A 185 -5.95 4.83 -10.38
N LYS A 186 -6.81 4.68 -11.39
CA LYS A 186 -7.77 5.72 -11.76
C LYS A 186 -8.76 5.99 -10.62
N ALA A 187 -9.40 4.94 -10.09
CA ALA A 187 -10.36 5.03 -9.00
C ALA A 187 -9.73 5.65 -7.75
N TYR A 188 -8.54 5.19 -7.38
CA TYR A 188 -7.81 5.68 -6.21
C TYR A 188 -7.48 7.16 -6.31
N ARG A 189 -6.90 7.60 -7.43
CA ARG A 189 -6.52 9.00 -7.62
C ARG A 189 -7.75 9.90 -7.68
N GLN A 190 -8.81 9.49 -8.38
CA GLN A 190 -10.06 10.24 -8.43
C GLN A 190 -10.64 10.42 -7.03
N THR A 191 -10.81 9.35 -6.27
CA THR A 191 -11.35 9.38 -4.91
C THR A 191 -10.51 10.26 -3.98
N CYS A 192 -9.17 10.19 -4.09
CA CYS A 192 -8.28 11.03 -3.30
C CYS A 192 -8.44 12.52 -3.64
N CYS A 193 -8.46 12.89 -4.92
CA CYS A 193 -8.67 14.26 -5.37
C CYS A 193 -10.04 14.82 -4.92
N GLU A 194 -11.10 14.04 -5.08
CA GLU A 194 -12.45 14.43 -4.64
C GLU A 194 -12.52 14.62 -3.12
N PHE A 195 -11.87 13.75 -2.34
CA PHE A 195 -11.78 13.90 -0.90
C PHE A 195 -11.09 15.21 -0.52
N ILE A 196 -9.92 15.49 -1.10
CA ILE A 196 -9.17 16.71 -0.83
C ILE A 196 -9.98 17.96 -1.24
N ALA A 197 -10.58 17.95 -2.42
CA ALA A 197 -11.40 19.05 -2.91
C ALA A 197 -12.60 19.35 -1.99
N LYS A 198 -13.18 18.29 -1.40
CA LYS A 198 -14.34 18.42 -0.51
C LYS A 198 -13.97 18.84 0.92
N THR A 199 -12.85 18.38 1.42
CA THR A 199 -12.48 18.55 2.83
C THR A 199 -11.46 19.66 3.09
N GLY A 200 -10.69 20.07 2.06
CA GLY A 200 -9.55 20.96 2.21
C GLY A 200 -8.39 20.34 2.99
N SER A 201 -8.29 19.00 3.06
CA SER A 201 -7.29 18.32 3.87
C SER A 201 -6.71 17.11 3.14
N ILE A 202 -5.40 16.84 3.37
CA ILE A 202 -4.73 15.66 2.81
C ILE A 202 -5.03 14.45 3.71
N PRO A 203 -5.67 13.39 3.19
CA PRO A 203 -6.02 12.21 3.98
C PRO A 203 -4.83 11.27 4.20
N LEU A 204 -4.98 10.31 5.12
CA LEU A 204 -4.22 9.08 5.10
C LEU A 204 -4.64 8.21 3.90
N ASP A 205 -3.80 7.27 3.50
CA ASP A 205 -4.09 6.37 2.38
C ASP A 205 -5.22 5.36 2.69
N LEU A 206 -5.28 4.86 3.94
CA LEU A 206 -6.26 3.85 4.35
C LEU A 206 -7.73 4.29 4.20
N PRO A 207 -8.15 5.49 4.65
CA PRO A 207 -9.47 6.01 4.37
C PRO A 207 -9.79 6.08 2.86
N ILE A 208 -8.82 6.42 2.03
CA ILE A 208 -9.04 6.50 0.58
C ILE A 208 -9.30 5.10 0.01
N TRP A 209 -8.56 4.09 0.41
CA TRP A 209 -8.84 2.69 -0.01
C TRP A 209 -10.26 2.24 0.37
N ALA A 210 -10.71 2.60 1.57
CA ALA A 210 -12.07 2.28 2.01
C ALA A 210 -13.15 3.00 1.20
N LEU A 211 -12.90 4.27 0.83
CA LEU A 211 -13.79 5.03 -0.06
C LEU A 211 -13.78 4.48 -1.48
N VAL A 212 -12.63 4.04 -2.00
CA VAL A 212 -12.55 3.36 -3.30
C VAL A 212 -13.42 2.12 -3.30
N GLU A 213 -13.33 1.26 -2.29
CA GLU A 213 -14.22 0.08 -2.17
C GLU A 213 -15.70 0.46 -2.15
N GLN A 214 -16.04 1.59 -1.53
CA GLN A 214 -17.41 2.07 -1.40
C GLN A 214 -17.96 2.67 -2.70
N PHE A 215 -17.18 3.49 -3.39
CA PHE A 215 -17.64 4.27 -4.53
C PHE A 215 -17.37 3.61 -5.88
N HIS A 216 -16.56 2.57 -5.91
CA HIS A 216 -16.21 1.80 -7.11
C HIS A 216 -16.58 0.32 -6.93
N PRO A 217 -17.88 -0.01 -6.80
CA PRO A 217 -18.35 -1.39 -6.60
C PRO A 217 -18.07 -2.32 -7.79
N GLU A 218 -17.71 -1.77 -8.94
CA GLU A 218 -17.25 -2.50 -10.12
C GLU A 218 -15.86 -3.14 -9.92
N LEU A 219 -15.07 -2.63 -8.97
CA LEU A 219 -13.81 -3.26 -8.57
C LEU A 219 -14.08 -4.40 -7.59
N PRO A 220 -13.69 -5.63 -7.92
CA PRO A 220 -14.07 -6.80 -7.15
C PRO A 220 -13.20 -6.99 -5.90
N TYR A 221 -13.24 -6.03 -4.98
CA TYR A 221 -12.53 -6.12 -3.72
C TYR A 221 -13.06 -7.24 -2.84
N ARG A 222 -12.15 -8.04 -2.30
CA ARG A 222 -12.44 -9.09 -1.35
C ARG A 222 -11.58 -8.94 -0.11
N GLN A 223 -12.18 -8.48 0.98
CA GLN A 223 -11.47 -8.43 2.26
C GLN A 223 -11.29 -9.84 2.83
N TYR A 224 -10.11 -10.10 3.37
CA TYR A 224 -9.87 -11.20 4.28
C TYR A 224 -9.37 -10.68 5.63
N LYS A 225 -9.73 -11.38 6.72
CA LYS A 225 -9.43 -10.93 8.08
C LYS A 225 -7.94 -11.03 8.37
N ALA A 226 -7.33 -9.92 8.74
CA ALA A 226 -5.92 -9.82 9.10
C ALA A 226 -5.69 -8.66 10.07
N GLU A 227 -4.64 -8.78 10.88
CA GLU A 227 -4.12 -7.74 11.76
C GLU A 227 -2.82 -7.14 11.19
N TYR A 228 -2.25 -6.14 11.87
CA TYR A 228 -0.93 -5.58 11.52
C TYR A 228 0.21 -6.50 11.96
N ASP A 229 0.16 -7.76 11.54
CA ASP A 229 1.11 -8.82 11.86
C ASP A 229 1.18 -9.85 10.73
N TYR A 230 1.79 -11.02 10.99
CA TYR A 230 1.95 -12.05 9.98
C TYR A 230 0.63 -12.60 9.43
N THR A 231 -0.51 -12.36 10.09
CA THR A 231 -1.83 -12.81 9.60
C THR A 231 -2.21 -12.18 8.26
N GLN A 232 -1.61 -11.04 7.88
CA GLN A 232 -1.75 -10.45 6.55
C GLN A 232 -1.30 -11.42 5.44
N LEU A 233 -0.31 -12.25 5.72
CA LEU A 233 0.24 -13.24 4.80
C LEU A 233 -0.35 -14.63 5.03
N ALA A 234 -0.52 -15.00 6.31
CA ALA A 234 -0.98 -16.33 6.70
C ALA A 234 -2.45 -16.59 6.35
N ASN A 235 -3.32 -15.58 6.57
CA ASN A 235 -4.77 -15.68 6.34
C ASN A 235 -5.18 -15.37 4.90
N PHE A 236 -4.21 -15.15 4.00
CA PHE A 236 -4.52 -14.99 2.58
C PHE A 236 -5.41 -16.16 2.10
N PRO A 237 -6.53 -15.89 1.38
CA PRO A 237 -7.46 -16.92 0.99
C PRO A 237 -6.76 -17.96 0.11
N ILE A 238 -6.95 -19.24 0.45
CA ILE A 238 -6.55 -20.34 -0.41
C ILE A 238 -7.60 -20.45 -1.51
N GLY A 239 -7.16 -20.55 -2.76
CA GLY A 239 -8.07 -20.78 -3.89
C GLY A 239 -8.96 -21.99 -3.65
N ARG A 240 -10.24 -21.88 -3.98
CA ARG A 240 -11.20 -22.97 -3.91
C ARG A 240 -11.03 -23.92 -5.06
#